data_dd2c673a3fe5be5a3a88ccd484bc15d5
#
_entry.id   dd2c673a3fe5be5a3a88ccd484bc15d5
#
_cell.length_a   1.000
_cell.length_b   1.000
_cell.length_c   1.000
_cell.angle_alpha   90.00
_cell.angle_beta   90.00
_cell.angle_gamma   90.00
#
_symmetry.space_group_name_H-M   'P 1'
#
loop_
_entity.id
_entity.type
_entity.pdbx_description
1 polymer ?
#
loop_
_entity_poly.entity_id
_entity_poly.type
_entity_poly.pdbx_seq_one_letter_code
_entity_poly.pdbx_strand_id
1 'polypeptide(L)'
;ESWVPELGDKAERMLAALPLFHVYGLTLIAALGVHIGGELLLTPAPKIPLLLDIMKKRRPTWMPGVPTIYAKVMEAAKEQGIDLHGIENSLSGAAALPPEIVEEWEALTGGLLVEGYGLTETSPIVTVNPLNKNRRPGYIGIPFPDTEVRIGNPDNLDETQPDGTAGELLVRGPQVFNFFFNKTAATENAFHN
;
A
#
# COMPACT_ATOMS: atom_id res chain seq x y z
N GLU A 1 10.88 -8.50 0.31
CA GLU A 1 11.84 -8.97 1.35
C GLU A 1 12.20 -7.89 2.38
N SER A 2 12.23 -6.59 2.00
CA SER A 2 12.62 -5.50 2.92
C SER A 2 11.67 -5.29 4.10
N TRP A 3 10.41 -5.72 3.98
CA TRP A 3 9.40 -5.64 5.03
C TRP A 3 9.18 -6.95 5.78
N VAL A 4 9.65 -8.08 5.26
CA VAL A 4 9.51 -9.38 5.90
C VAL A 4 10.04 -9.40 7.35
N PRO A 5 11.19 -8.78 7.66
CA PRO A 5 11.65 -8.71 9.03
C PRO A 5 10.74 -7.93 9.99
N GLU A 6 9.99 -6.95 9.48
CA GLU A 6 9.05 -6.15 10.28
C GLU A 6 7.72 -6.87 10.53
N LEU A 7 7.38 -7.90 9.74
CA LEU A 7 6.17 -8.71 9.94
C LEU A 7 6.30 -9.74 11.09
N GLY A 8 7.53 -10.01 11.55
CA GLY A 8 7.79 -10.94 12.65
C GLY A 8 7.66 -12.42 12.28
N ASP A 9 7.83 -13.31 13.27
CA ASP A 9 7.82 -14.77 13.09
C ASP A 9 6.42 -15.41 13.20
N LYS A 10 5.37 -14.60 13.30
CA LYS A 10 3.99 -15.09 13.43
C LYS A 10 3.41 -15.47 12.06
N ALA A 11 2.57 -16.49 12.04
CA ALA A 11 1.75 -16.81 10.87
C ALA A 11 0.76 -15.67 10.59
N GLU A 12 1.06 -14.86 9.57
CA GLU A 12 0.19 -13.75 9.15
C GLU A 12 -1.10 -14.27 8.52
N ARG A 13 -2.22 -13.62 8.85
CA ARG A 13 -3.53 -13.83 8.22
C ARG A 13 -3.87 -12.59 7.41
N MET A 14 -3.70 -12.69 6.10
CA MET A 14 -3.77 -11.57 5.16
C MET A 14 -5.16 -11.46 4.55
N LEU A 15 -5.89 -10.39 4.85
CA LEU A 15 -7.22 -10.15 4.27
C LEU A 15 -7.11 -9.59 2.85
N ALA A 16 -7.66 -10.32 1.89
CA ALA A 16 -7.70 -9.90 0.49
C ALA A 16 -8.83 -8.89 0.24
N ALA A 17 -8.65 -7.66 0.72
CA ALA A 17 -9.58 -6.55 0.50
C ALA A 17 -9.39 -5.85 -0.86
N LEU A 18 -8.42 -6.29 -1.67
CA LEU A 18 -8.08 -5.74 -2.99
C LEU A 18 -8.21 -6.82 -4.07
N PRO A 19 -8.56 -6.43 -5.32
CA PRO A 19 -8.58 -7.36 -6.44
C PRO A 19 -7.19 -7.95 -6.71
N LEU A 20 -7.08 -9.29 -6.81
CA LEU A 20 -5.80 -9.95 -7.08
C LEU A 20 -5.32 -9.80 -8.53
N PHE A 21 -6.17 -9.32 -9.45
CA PHE A 21 -5.75 -8.95 -10.81
C PHE A 21 -5.11 -7.55 -10.90
N HIS A 22 -5.20 -6.74 -9.85
CA HIS A 22 -4.48 -5.47 -9.72
C HIS A 22 -3.10 -5.73 -9.12
N VAL A 23 -2.06 -5.11 -9.66
CA VAL A 23 -0.66 -5.33 -9.23
C VAL A 23 -0.45 -5.16 -7.72
N TYR A 24 -1.15 -4.22 -7.09
CA TYR A 24 -1.12 -4.03 -5.64
C TYR A 24 -1.59 -5.27 -4.89
N GLY A 25 -2.78 -5.80 -5.22
CA GLY A 25 -3.31 -7.03 -4.61
C GLY A 25 -2.47 -8.27 -4.96
N LEU A 26 -2.03 -8.39 -6.22
CA LEU A 26 -1.20 -9.50 -6.67
C LEU A 26 0.12 -9.57 -5.89
N THR A 27 0.80 -8.44 -5.72
CA THR A 27 2.11 -8.41 -5.07
C THR A 27 2.00 -8.48 -3.54
N LEU A 28 1.18 -7.61 -2.91
CA LEU A 28 1.16 -7.49 -1.45
C LEU A 28 0.20 -8.46 -0.74
N ILE A 29 -0.65 -9.17 -1.47
CA ILE A 29 -1.50 -10.20 -0.88
C ILE A 29 -1.05 -11.56 -1.37
N ALA A 30 -1.14 -11.82 -2.69
CA ALA A 30 -0.88 -13.14 -3.20
C ALA A 30 0.61 -13.50 -3.13
N ALA A 31 1.51 -12.71 -3.73
CA ALA A 31 2.93 -13.05 -3.79
C ALA A 31 3.60 -12.97 -2.41
N LEU A 32 3.41 -11.88 -1.67
CA LEU A 32 3.96 -11.74 -0.32
C LEU A 32 3.40 -12.80 0.62
N GLY A 33 2.08 -13.03 0.61
CA GLY A 33 1.44 -14.00 1.49
C GLY A 33 1.96 -15.42 1.28
N VAL A 34 2.17 -15.82 0.00
CA VAL A 34 2.80 -17.11 -0.31
C VAL A 34 4.27 -17.14 0.13
N HIS A 35 5.01 -16.06 -0.11
CA HIS A 35 6.43 -15.95 0.25
C HIS A 35 6.67 -16.13 1.75
N ILE A 36 5.84 -15.53 2.60
CA ILE A 36 5.97 -15.63 4.06
C ILE A 36 5.23 -16.83 4.67
N GLY A 37 4.59 -17.69 3.86
CA GLY A 37 3.78 -18.81 4.35
C GLY A 37 2.52 -18.38 5.11
N GLY A 38 1.98 -17.19 4.81
CA GLY A 38 0.80 -16.64 5.44
C GLY A 38 -0.52 -17.27 4.98
N GLU A 39 -1.55 -17.16 5.79
CA GLU A 39 -2.93 -17.55 5.43
C GLU A 39 -3.59 -16.43 4.61
N LEU A 40 -4.05 -16.74 3.40
CA LEU A 40 -4.77 -15.78 2.56
C LEU A 40 -6.29 -15.90 2.80
N LEU A 41 -6.89 -14.86 3.34
CA LEU A 41 -8.34 -14.76 3.59
C LEU A 41 -9.00 -14.12 2.35
N LEU A 42 -9.41 -14.95 1.42
CA LEU A 42 -9.94 -14.52 0.12
C LEU A 42 -11.44 -14.24 0.17
N THR A 43 -11.88 -13.22 -0.58
CA THR A 43 -13.30 -12.93 -0.84
C THR A 43 -13.56 -12.87 -2.34
N PRO A 44 -14.76 -13.26 -2.79
CA PRO A 44 -15.14 -13.10 -4.21
C PRO A 44 -15.16 -11.64 -4.67
N ALA A 45 -15.41 -10.72 -3.74
CA ALA A 45 -15.43 -9.28 -3.98
C ALA A 45 -15.21 -8.55 -2.64
N PRO A 46 -14.60 -7.35 -2.64
CA PRO A 46 -14.32 -6.59 -1.42
C PRO A 46 -15.57 -5.85 -0.90
N LYS A 47 -16.67 -6.59 -0.69
CA LYS A 47 -17.91 -6.05 -0.12
C LYS A 47 -17.77 -5.95 1.40
N ILE A 48 -18.12 -4.81 1.97
CA ILE A 48 -17.96 -4.52 3.40
C ILE A 48 -18.58 -5.61 4.29
N PRO A 49 -19.80 -6.11 4.06
CA PRO A 49 -20.35 -7.19 4.88
C PRO A 49 -19.51 -8.47 4.88
N LEU A 50 -18.91 -8.83 3.73
CA LEU A 50 -18.04 -10.01 3.63
C LEU A 50 -16.70 -9.79 4.36
N LEU A 51 -16.12 -8.60 4.23
CA LEU A 51 -14.90 -8.26 4.96
C LEU A 51 -15.11 -8.32 6.47
N LEU A 52 -16.20 -7.72 6.96
CA LEU A 52 -16.55 -7.76 8.39
C LEU A 52 -16.82 -9.19 8.90
N ASP A 53 -17.48 -10.03 8.12
CA ASP A 53 -17.70 -11.43 8.49
C ASP A 53 -16.37 -12.19 8.63
N ILE A 54 -15.41 -11.97 7.71
CA ILE A 54 -14.07 -12.54 7.82
C ILE A 54 -13.33 -11.96 9.04
N MET A 55 -13.34 -10.65 9.24
CA MET A 55 -12.70 -10.02 10.39
C MET A 55 -13.20 -10.60 11.71
N LYS A 56 -14.51 -10.79 11.83
CA LYS A 56 -15.14 -11.40 13.01
C LYS A 56 -14.74 -12.86 13.22
N LYS A 57 -14.71 -13.68 12.15
CA LYS A 57 -14.50 -15.13 12.23
C LYS A 57 -13.05 -15.56 12.20
N ARG A 58 -12.22 -14.86 11.43
CA ARG A 58 -10.85 -15.28 11.09
C ARG A 58 -9.77 -14.38 11.69
N ARG A 59 -10.15 -13.20 12.20
CA ARG A 59 -9.23 -12.26 12.86
C ARG A 59 -7.94 -12.02 12.03
N PRO A 60 -8.01 -11.34 10.89
CA PRO A 60 -6.83 -11.02 10.09
C PRO A 60 -5.82 -10.20 10.90
N THR A 61 -4.54 -10.41 10.64
CA THR A 61 -3.44 -9.64 11.24
C THR A 61 -2.89 -8.59 10.28
N TRP A 62 -3.09 -8.81 8.97
CA TRP A 62 -2.61 -7.95 7.90
C TRP A 62 -3.75 -7.57 6.95
N MET A 63 -3.88 -6.27 6.65
CA MET A 63 -4.91 -5.76 5.74
C MET A 63 -4.37 -4.68 4.81
N PRO A 64 -3.95 -5.00 3.58
CA PRO A 64 -3.75 -3.99 2.54
C PRO A 64 -5.09 -3.50 2.00
N GLY A 65 -5.20 -2.21 1.73
CA GLY A 65 -6.44 -1.60 1.30
C GLY A 65 -6.27 -0.23 0.65
N VAL A 66 -7.38 0.46 0.46
CA VAL A 66 -7.43 1.84 0.01
C VAL A 66 -8.20 2.69 1.03
N PRO A 67 -8.02 4.03 1.09
CA PRO A 67 -8.62 4.86 2.13
C PRO A 67 -10.13 4.68 2.29
N THR A 68 -10.84 4.54 1.18
CA THR A 68 -12.31 4.35 1.18
C THR A 68 -12.76 3.02 1.80
N ILE A 69 -11.94 1.96 1.72
CA ILE A 69 -12.24 0.67 2.37
C ILE A 69 -12.09 0.80 3.87
N TYR A 70 -11.02 1.42 4.35
CA TYR A 70 -10.82 1.65 5.79
C TYR A 70 -11.98 2.45 6.38
N ALA A 71 -12.32 3.59 5.78
CA ALA A 71 -13.44 4.42 6.25
C ALA A 71 -14.75 3.64 6.35
N LYS A 72 -15.13 2.89 5.31
CA LYS A 72 -16.37 2.09 5.29
C LYS A 72 -16.33 0.91 6.26
N VAL A 73 -15.19 0.28 6.45
CA VAL A 73 -15.03 -0.81 7.44
C VAL A 73 -15.20 -0.26 8.85
N MET A 74 -14.57 0.87 9.18
CA MET A 74 -14.69 1.50 10.49
C MET A 74 -16.13 1.90 10.80
N GLU A 75 -16.80 2.58 9.86
CA GLU A 75 -18.21 2.97 9.99
C GLU A 75 -19.10 1.75 10.27
N ALA A 76 -19.04 0.74 9.41
CA ALA A 76 -19.88 -0.45 9.54
C ALA A 76 -19.51 -1.33 10.75
N ALA A 77 -18.25 -1.38 11.16
CA ALA A 77 -17.82 -2.08 12.36
C ALA A 77 -18.37 -1.41 13.62
N LYS A 78 -18.37 -0.09 13.71
CA LYS A 78 -18.98 0.68 14.81
C LYS A 78 -20.47 0.44 14.91
N GLU A 79 -21.19 0.55 13.78
CA GLU A 79 -22.63 0.33 13.72
C GLU A 79 -23.05 -1.07 14.20
N GLN A 80 -22.22 -2.09 13.88
CA GLN A 80 -22.52 -3.50 14.20
C GLN A 80 -21.86 -4.00 15.48
N GLY A 81 -21.11 -3.16 16.19
CA GLY A 81 -20.36 -3.53 17.39
C GLY A 81 -19.30 -4.61 17.14
N ILE A 82 -18.65 -4.58 15.95
CA ILE A 82 -17.60 -5.53 15.58
C ILE A 82 -16.26 -5.03 16.09
N ASP A 83 -15.60 -5.85 16.87
CA ASP A 83 -14.25 -5.61 17.36
C ASP A 83 -13.22 -5.85 16.24
N LEU A 84 -12.45 -4.80 15.89
CA LEU A 84 -11.37 -4.83 14.91
C LEU A 84 -9.98 -5.02 15.54
N HIS A 85 -9.89 -5.11 16.87
CA HIS A 85 -8.62 -5.28 17.56
C HIS A 85 -7.88 -6.55 17.10
N GLY A 86 -6.57 -6.40 16.86
CA GLY A 86 -5.69 -7.49 16.41
C GLY A 86 -5.34 -7.45 14.92
N ILE A 87 -5.82 -6.47 14.15
CA ILE A 87 -5.26 -6.16 12.83
C ILE A 87 -3.97 -5.37 13.10
N GLU A 88 -2.83 -6.07 13.09
CA GLU A 88 -1.55 -5.52 13.54
C GLU A 88 -0.95 -4.55 12.51
N ASN A 89 -1.06 -4.90 11.22
CA ASN A 89 -0.46 -4.15 10.13
C ASN A 89 -1.46 -3.87 9.01
N SER A 90 -1.46 -2.63 8.55
CA SER A 90 -2.28 -2.20 7.42
C SER A 90 -1.49 -1.27 6.51
N LEU A 91 -1.67 -1.43 5.20
CA LEU A 91 -1.06 -0.58 4.18
C LEU A 91 -2.15 0.05 3.33
N SER A 92 -2.15 1.35 3.20
CA SER A 92 -3.00 2.09 2.28
C SER A 92 -2.21 2.54 1.06
N GLY A 93 -2.80 2.40 -0.12
CA GLY A 93 -2.22 2.85 -1.38
C GLY A 93 -3.28 3.30 -2.37
N ALA A 94 -2.85 3.66 -3.57
CA ALA A 94 -3.67 4.08 -4.70
C ALA A 94 -4.42 5.43 -4.55
N ALA A 95 -4.44 6.03 -3.36
CA ALA A 95 -4.98 7.36 -3.11
C ALA A 95 -4.37 7.94 -1.83
N ALA A 96 -4.35 9.26 -1.70
CA ALA A 96 -3.89 9.95 -0.50
C ALA A 96 -4.68 9.51 0.74
N LEU A 97 -3.98 9.20 1.81
CA LEU A 97 -4.54 8.72 3.06
C LEU A 97 -4.70 9.88 4.06
N PRO A 98 -5.94 10.29 4.39
CA PRO A 98 -6.16 11.30 5.40
C PRO A 98 -5.63 10.87 6.78
N PRO A 99 -4.89 11.74 7.50
CA PRO A 99 -4.37 11.43 8.83
C PRO A 99 -5.44 10.98 9.83
N GLU A 100 -6.64 11.53 9.73
CA GLU A 100 -7.78 11.19 10.58
C GLU A 100 -8.20 9.72 10.43
N ILE A 101 -8.10 9.16 9.21
CA ILE A 101 -8.35 7.73 8.97
C ILE A 101 -7.27 6.87 9.67
N VAL A 102 -6.02 7.34 9.65
CA VAL A 102 -4.92 6.64 10.35
C VAL A 102 -5.19 6.59 11.85
N GLU A 103 -5.44 7.75 12.46
CA GLU A 103 -5.68 7.86 13.90
C GLU A 103 -6.86 6.99 14.36
N GLU A 104 -7.98 7.06 13.64
CA GLU A 104 -9.18 6.31 13.96
C GLU A 104 -8.99 4.79 13.77
N TRP A 105 -8.36 4.37 12.66
CA TRP A 105 -8.05 2.97 12.38
C TRP A 105 -7.15 2.36 13.45
N GLU A 106 -6.08 3.05 13.79
CA GLU A 106 -5.14 2.60 14.82
C GLU A 106 -5.78 2.53 16.21
N ALA A 107 -6.65 3.47 16.54
CA ALA A 107 -7.41 3.42 17.80
C ALA A 107 -8.35 2.20 17.88
N LEU A 108 -8.94 1.79 16.77
CA LEU A 108 -9.87 0.64 16.72
C LEU A 108 -9.17 -0.71 16.63
N THR A 109 -8.02 -0.77 15.97
CA THR A 109 -7.31 -2.04 15.73
C THR A 109 -6.21 -2.34 16.75
N GLY A 110 -5.62 -1.30 17.32
CA GLY A 110 -4.39 -1.37 18.12
C GLY A 110 -3.13 -1.59 17.28
N GLY A 111 -3.26 -1.63 15.95
CA GLY A 111 -2.17 -1.84 15.00
C GLY A 111 -1.73 -0.57 14.29
N LEU A 112 -0.96 -0.72 13.22
CA LEU A 112 -0.42 0.37 12.42
C LEU A 112 -1.12 0.44 11.06
N LEU A 113 -1.40 1.67 10.60
CA LEU A 113 -1.82 1.95 9.23
C LEU A 113 -0.80 2.89 8.58
N VAL A 114 -0.12 2.40 7.57
CA VAL A 114 0.90 3.16 6.85
C VAL A 114 0.47 3.42 5.40
N GLU A 115 1.04 4.46 4.80
CA GLU A 115 0.81 4.81 3.41
C GLU A 115 1.99 4.41 2.54
N GLY A 116 1.69 3.91 1.33
CA GLY A 116 2.65 3.64 0.29
C GLY A 116 2.20 4.21 -1.04
N TYR A 117 3.16 4.54 -1.89
CA TYR A 117 2.94 5.05 -3.24
C TYR A 117 3.58 4.12 -4.27
N GLY A 118 2.89 3.98 -5.38
CA GLY A 118 3.40 3.23 -6.52
C GLY A 118 2.42 3.18 -7.68
N LEU A 119 2.87 2.58 -8.77
CA LEU A 119 2.18 2.47 -10.05
C LEU A 119 2.23 1.02 -10.54
N THR A 120 1.40 0.67 -11.50
CA THR A 120 1.53 -0.61 -12.22
C THR A 120 2.90 -0.72 -12.87
N GLU A 121 3.39 0.39 -13.40
CA GLU A 121 4.69 0.57 -14.05
C GLU A 121 5.88 0.44 -13.08
N THR A 122 5.64 0.38 -11.77
CA THR A 122 6.67 0.21 -10.74
C THR A 122 6.50 -1.07 -9.89
N SER A 123 5.68 -2.01 -10.30
CA SER A 123 5.53 -3.42 -9.87
C SER A 123 5.33 -3.74 -8.37
N PRO A 124 4.52 -3.06 -7.57
CA PRO A 124 3.77 -1.80 -7.68
C PRO A 124 4.39 -0.64 -6.90
N ILE A 125 5.47 -0.84 -6.12
CA ILE A 125 5.87 0.04 -5.02
C ILE A 125 7.08 0.92 -5.41
N VAL A 126 6.98 2.20 -5.06
CA VAL A 126 8.07 3.19 -5.17
C VAL A 126 8.53 3.60 -3.77
N THR A 127 7.59 4.07 -2.96
CA THR A 127 7.88 4.53 -1.59
C THR A 127 6.87 3.92 -0.61
N VAL A 128 7.24 3.87 0.65
CA VAL A 128 6.38 3.39 1.72
C VAL A 128 6.83 3.92 3.08
N ASN A 129 5.88 4.19 3.95
CA ASN A 129 6.17 4.45 5.34
C ASN A 129 6.59 3.16 6.05
N PRO A 130 7.61 3.21 6.93
CA PRO A 130 8.00 2.05 7.73
C PRO A 130 6.88 1.62 8.68
N LEU A 131 6.74 0.30 8.89
CA LEU A 131 5.78 -0.29 9.84
C LEU A 131 6.27 -0.17 11.30
N ASN A 132 6.64 1.05 11.70
CA ASN A 132 7.11 1.33 13.04
C ASN A 132 6.85 2.80 13.43
N LYS A 133 7.30 3.21 14.61
CA LYS A 133 7.10 4.56 15.14
C LYS A 133 7.71 5.71 14.32
N ASN A 134 8.58 5.41 13.36
CA ASN A 134 9.21 6.44 12.51
C ASN A 134 8.33 6.82 11.31
N ARG A 135 7.16 6.16 11.15
CA ARG A 135 6.21 6.51 10.10
C ARG A 135 5.71 7.95 10.25
N ARG A 136 5.37 8.57 9.14
CA ARG A 136 4.81 9.93 9.09
C ARG A 136 3.47 9.91 8.33
N PRO A 137 2.32 9.94 9.03
CA PRO A 137 1.02 10.07 8.37
C PRO A 137 0.94 11.32 7.48
N GLY A 138 0.28 11.19 6.33
CA GLY A 138 0.21 12.28 5.34
C GLY A 138 1.42 12.39 4.40
N TYR A 139 2.35 11.46 4.49
CA TYR A 139 3.50 11.33 3.59
C TYR A 139 3.52 9.93 2.98
N ILE A 140 3.97 9.83 1.72
CA ILE A 140 4.08 8.53 1.01
C ILE A 140 5.26 7.67 1.48
N GLY A 141 6.07 8.16 2.44
CA GLY A 141 7.17 7.43 3.03
C GLY A 141 8.52 7.63 2.35
N ILE A 142 9.39 6.63 2.49
CA ILE A 142 10.75 6.61 1.97
C ILE A 142 10.85 5.67 0.77
N PRO A 143 11.83 5.86 -0.14
CA PRO A 143 12.05 4.96 -1.27
C PRO A 143 12.25 3.52 -0.83
N PHE A 144 11.73 2.60 -1.62
CA PHE A 144 11.97 1.16 -1.45
C PHE A 144 13.46 0.85 -1.73
N PRO A 145 14.03 -0.25 -1.20
CA PRO A 145 15.42 -0.63 -1.49
C PRO A 145 15.71 -0.62 -2.99
N ASP A 146 16.92 -0.17 -3.35
CA ASP A 146 17.39 -0.04 -4.72
C ASP A 146 16.53 0.87 -5.63
N THR A 147 15.68 1.70 -5.00
CA THR A 147 14.82 2.67 -5.70
C THR A 147 15.32 4.09 -5.44
N GLU A 148 15.58 4.80 -6.51
CA GLU A 148 15.91 6.22 -6.46
C GLU A 148 14.69 7.05 -6.84
N VAL A 149 14.43 8.11 -6.09
CA VAL A 149 13.39 9.08 -6.38
C VAL A 149 13.94 10.49 -6.39
N ARG A 150 13.44 11.30 -7.30
CA ARG A 150 13.83 12.70 -7.46
C ARG A 150 12.62 13.53 -7.87
N ILE A 151 12.50 14.74 -7.35
CA ILE A 151 11.53 15.72 -7.85
C ILE A 151 12.20 16.57 -8.89
N GLY A 152 11.82 16.40 -10.14
CA GLY A 152 12.32 17.18 -11.27
C GLY A 152 11.57 18.48 -11.44
N ASN A 153 12.25 19.49 -12.01
CA ASN A 153 11.61 20.72 -12.47
C ASN A 153 10.72 20.38 -13.68
N PRO A 154 9.40 20.65 -13.67
CA PRO A 154 8.51 20.31 -14.78
C PRO A 154 8.90 20.96 -16.13
N ASP A 155 9.60 22.10 -16.11
CA ASP A 155 10.05 22.79 -17.31
C ASP A 155 11.40 22.25 -17.84
N ASN A 156 12.18 21.59 -16.96
CA ASN A 156 13.45 20.96 -17.29
C ASN A 156 13.74 19.80 -16.33
N LEU A 157 13.40 18.58 -16.73
CA LEU A 157 13.53 17.40 -15.88
C LEU A 157 14.97 17.03 -15.49
N ASP A 158 16.00 17.59 -16.16
CA ASP A 158 17.40 17.42 -15.75
C ASP A 158 17.73 18.16 -14.44
N GLU A 159 16.94 19.15 -14.09
CA GLU A 159 17.09 19.93 -12.87
C GLU A 159 16.27 19.33 -11.72
N THR A 160 16.88 19.20 -10.54
CA THR A 160 16.18 18.79 -9.32
C THR A 160 15.53 20.00 -8.67
N GLN A 161 14.26 19.88 -8.29
CA GLN A 161 13.57 20.90 -7.49
C GLN A 161 14.18 21.01 -6.09
N PRO A 162 14.24 22.22 -5.53
CA PRO A 162 14.57 22.40 -4.11
C PRO A 162 13.58 21.68 -3.19
N ASP A 163 14.04 21.27 -2.01
CA ASP A 163 13.19 20.66 -1.00
C ASP A 163 11.98 21.54 -0.67
N GLY A 164 10.82 20.91 -0.56
CA GLY A 164 9.56 21.60 -0.30
C GLY A 164 8.90 22.23 -1.53
N THR A 165 9.50 22.13 -2.71
CA THR A 165 8.94 22.63 -3.97
C THR A 165 8.26 21.49 -4.74
N ALA A 166 7.06 21.75 -5.25
CA ALA A 166 6.34 20.78 -6.09
C ALA A 166 7.02 20.60 -7.45
N GLY A 167 6.97 19.38 -7.99
CA GLY A 167 7.54 19.05 -9.30
C GLY A 167 7.12 17.67 -9.77
N GLU A 168 7.78 17.19 -10.83
CA GLU A 168 7.54 15.85 -11.39
C GLU A 168 8.30 14.79 -10.60
N LEU A 169 7.60 13.73 -10.16
CA LEU A 169 8.25 12.62 -9.47
C LEU A 169 8.92 11.68 -10.47
N LEU A 170 10.23 11.66 -10.47
CA LEU A 170 11.04 10.76 -11.27
C LEU A 170 11.52 9.57 -10.45
N VAL A 171 11.38 8.37 -11.02
CA VAL A 171 11.66 7.11 -10.35
C VAL A 171 12.62 6.28 -11.17
N ARG A 172 13.66 5.74 -10.52
CA ARG A 172 14.56 4.74 -11.08
C ARG A 172 14.71 3.57 -10.12
N GLY A 173 14.60 2.34 -10.63
CA GLY A 173 14.73 1.14 -9.80
C GLY A 173 14.53 -0.14 -10.59
N PRO A 174 14.91 -1.29 -10.02
CA PRO A 174 14.82 -2.60 -10.69
C PRO A 174 13.37 -3.03 -10.96
N GLN A 175 12.41 -2.47 -10.26
CA GLN A 175 10.99 -2.76 -10.39
C GLN A 175 10.29 -1.91 -11.47
N VAL A 176 10.96 -0.90 -12.03
CA VAL A 176 10.40 -0.05 -13.09
C VAL A 176 10.28 -0.86 -14.38
N PHE A 177 9.13 -0.79 -15.04
CA PHE A 177 8.86 -1.48 -16.29
C PHE A 177 9.78 -1.00 -17.44
N ASN A 178 9.88 -1.79 -18.51
CA ASN A 178 10.76 -1.45 -19.63
C ASN A 178 10.02 -0.74 -20.78
N PHE A 179 8.76 -1.08 -21.01
CA PHE A 179 7.97 -0.52 -22.12
C PHE A 179 6.48 -0.86 -22.00
N PHE A 180 5.65 -0.07 -22.67
CA PHE A 180 4.27 -0.42 -22.96
C PHE A 180 4.19 -1.31 -24.21
N PHE A 181 3.58 -2.48 -24.09
CA PHE A 181 3.46 -3.43 -25.20
C PHE A 181 2.75 -2.79 -26.40
N ASN A 182 3.39 -2.84 -27.57
CA ASN A 182 2.92 -2.26 -28.85
C ASN A 182 2.57 -0.76 -28.78
N LYS A 183 3.22 0.03 -27.89
CA LYS A 183 2.98 1.48 -27.74
C LYS A 183 4.29 2.25 -27.60
N THR A 184 5.08 2.31 -28.70
CA THR A 184 6.41 2.96 -28.70
C THR A 184 6.36 4.42 -28.24
N ALA A 185 5.49 5.24 -28.81
CA ALA A 185 5.39 6.65 -28.43
C ALA A 185 5.00 6.84 -26.95
N ALA A 186 4.10 6.00 -26.39
CA ALA A 186 3.76 6.06 -24.97
C ALA A 186 4.96 5.64 -24.10
N THR A 187 5.76 4.68 -24.56
CA THR A 187 6.99 4.27 -23.87
C THR A 187 8.00 5.40 -23.84
N GLU A 188 8.28 6.01 -24.98
CA GLU A 188 9.22 7.14 -25.09
C GLU A 188 8.81 8.32 -24.19
N ASN A 189 7.51 8.60 -24.07
CA ASN A 189 6.99 9.66 -23.21
C ASN A 189 7.00 9.31 -21.71
N ALA A 190 7.12 8.04 -21.35
CA ALA A 190 7.13 7.62 -19.95
C ALA A 190 8.52 7.68 -19.32
N PHE A 191 9.56 7.75 -20.13
CA PHE A 191 10.95 7.78 -19.66
C PHE A 191 11.63 9.10 -19.98
N HIS A 192 12.38 9.59 -19.00
CA HIS A 192 13.32 10.68 -19.16
C HIS A 192 14.73 10.10 -19.13
N ASN A 193 15.52 10.35 -20.20
CA ASN A 193 16.87 9.81 -20.40
C ASN A 193 17.95 10.69 -19.74
#